data_15ba2779f13687741d01335184ec6fad
#
_entry.id   15ba2779f13687741d01335184ec6fad
#
_cell.length_a   1.000
_cell.length_b   1.000
_cell.length_c   1.000
_cell.angle_alpha   90.00
_cell.angle_beta   90.00
_cell.angle_gamma   90.00
#
_symmetry.space_group_name_H-M   'P 1'
#
loop_
_entity.id
_entity.type
_entity.pdbx_description
1 polymer ?
#
loop_
_entity_poly.entity_id
_entity_poly.type
_entity_poly.pdbx_seq_one_letter_code
_entity_poly.pdbx_strand_id
1 'polypeptide(L)'
;TCVATGTRLHLIEPLGFKINEKALKRAGMDYWDDLDVTTYIDYNDFLEKNPGAKIYMATTKAHQVYTDVKYEPDCYIMFGKESAGIPEEILVEHEEDCMRIPMIGEIRSLNLGNSVAIVLYEALRQQNFAGMNLEGHLHELHWK
;
A
#
# COMPACT_ATOMS: atom_id res chain seq x y z
N THR A 1 -6.28 0.56 6.52
CA THR A 1 -6.05 -0.65 5.72
C THR A 1 -4.93 -1.52 6.30
N CYS A 2 -3.79 -0.92 6.65
CA CYS A 2 -2.66 -1.68 7.17
C CYS A 2 -2.99 -2.41 8.48
N VAL A 3 -3.72 -1.78 9.39
CA VAL A 3 -4.17 -2.43 10.63
C VAL A 3 -5.10 -3.60 10.33
N ALA A 4 -6.10 -3.37 9.46
CA ALA A 4 -7.09 -4.39 9.11
C ALA A 4 -6.49 -5.62 8.45
N THR A 5 -5.34 -5.49 7.81
CA THR A 5 -4.67 -6.57 7.07
C THR A 5 -3.43 -7.11 7.78
N GLY A 6 -3.03 -6.52 8.90
CA GLY A 6 -1.80 -6.88 9.59
C GLY A 6 -0.53 -6.52 8.81
N THR A 7 -0.63 -5.53 7.93
CA THR A 7 0.48 -5.12 7.06
C THR A 7 1.30 -4.02 7.73
N ARG A 8 2.62 -4.13 7.64
CA ARG A 8 3.53 -3.10 8.15
C ARG A 8 3.51 -1.89 7.21
N LEU A 9 3.50 -0.69 7.81
CA LEU A 9 3.57 0.56 7.09
C LEU A 9 4.98 1.14 7.18
N HIS A 10 5.57 1.41 6.02
CA HIS A 10 6.88 2.05 5.92
C HIS A 10 6.69 3.44 5.31
N LEU A 11 7.14 4.47 6.02
CA LEU A 11 6.99 5.85 5.59
C LEU A 11 8.38 6.42 5.26
N ILE A 12 8.54 6.85 4.02
CA ILE A 12 9.81 7.41 3.52
C ILE A 12 9.66 8.91 3.35
N GLU A 13 10.52 9.68 4.00
CA GLU A 13 10.52 11.13 3.85
C GLU A 13 11.18 11.56 2.53
N PRO A 14 10.83 12.73 1.97
CA PRO A 14 9.84 13.67 2.49
C PRO A 14 8.40 13.20 2.20
N LEU A 15 7.57 13.27 3.24
CA LEU A 15 6.15 12.92 3.13
C LEU A 15 5.36 14.11 2.61
N GLY A 16 4.24 13.83 1.94
CA GLY A 16 3.31 14.87 1.51
C GLY A 16 2.44 15.42 2.64
N PHE A 17 2.63 14.92 3.86
CA PHE A 17 1.85 15.31 5.03
C PHE A 17 2.71 15.15 6.29
N LYS A 18 2.28 15.80 7.38
CA LYS A 18 2.92 15.64 8.69
C LYS A 18 2.24 14.51 9.45
N ILE A 19 3.07 13.58 9.96
CA ILE A 19 2.56 12.58 10.88
C ILE A 19 2.43 13.26 12.24
N ASN A 20 1.20 13.52 12.64
CA ASN A 20 0.88 14.13 13.91
C ASN A 20 -0.18 13.26 14.56
N GLU A 21 0.12 12.72 15.74
CA GLU A 21 -0.78 11.86 16.48
C GLU A 21 -2.14 12.50 16.71
N LYS A 22 -2.17 13.79 17.02
CA LYS A 22 -3.42 14.54 17.18
C LYS A 22 -4.24 14.60 15.90
N ALA A 23 -3.60 14.85 14.76
CA ALA A 23 -4.27 14.92 13.48
C ALA A 23 -4.84 13.56 13.08
N LEU A 24 -4.11 12.49 13.35
CA LEU A 24 -4.56 11.14 13.07
C LEU A 24 -5.74 10.72 13.93
N LYS A 25 -5.72 11.08 15.21
CA LYS A 25 -6.86 10.84 16.11
C LYS A 25 -8.09 11.62 15.67
N ARG A 26 -7.93 12.86 15.20
CA ARG A 26 -9.04 13.67 14.67
C ARG A 26 -9.65 13.05 13.41
N ALA A 27 -8.84 12.38 12.60
CA ALA A 27 -9.32 11.71 11.40
C ALA A 27 -10.05 10.40 11.70
N GLY A 28 -10.24 10.06 12.99
CA GLY A 28 -10.92 8.84 13.41
C GLY A 28 -10.05 7.60 13.34
N MET A 29 -8.73 7.76 13.34
CA MET A 29 -7.81 6.63 13.36
C MET A 29 -7.54 6.15 14.77
N ASP A 30 -8.55 5.53 15.37
CA ASP A 30 -8.45 4.97 16.74
C ASP A 30 -7.49 3.78 16.81
N TYR A 31 -6.99 3.32 15.65
CA TYR A 31 -6.14 2.14 15.52
C TYR A 31 -4.65 2.47 15.43
N TRP A 32 -4.28 3.73 15.63
CA TRP A 32 -2.87 4.16 15.48
C TRP A 32 -1.92 3.33 16.35
N ASP A 33 -2.32 3.04 17.57
CA ASP A 33 -1.50 2.27 18.52
C ASP A 33 -1.31 0.81 18.08
N ASP A 34 -2.19 0.30 17.21
CA ASP A 34 -2.12 -1.05 16.67
C ASP A 34 -1.33 -1.12 15.35
N LEU A 35 -0.91 0.03 14.84
CA LEU A 35 -0.21 0.11 13.57
C LEU A 35 1.29 -0.09 13.75
N ASP A 36 1.84 -1.06 13.02
CA ASP A 36 3.29 -1.25 12.92
C ASP A 36 3.84 -0.31 11.84
N VAL A 37 4.44 0.79 12.27
CA VAL A 37 4.96 1.81 11.37
C VAL A 37 6.45 2.07 11.61
N THR A 38 7.21 2.16 10.51
CA THR A 38 8.63 2.53 10.53
C THR A 38 8.84 3.72 9.60
N THR A 39 9.63 4.69 10.04
CA THR A 39 9.93 5.90 9.27
C THR A 39 11.38 5.88 8.79
N TYR A 40 11.62 6.36 7.57
CA TYR A 40 12.94 6.43 6.96
C TYR A 40 13.24 7.85 6.48
N ILE A 41 14.50 8.23 6.51
CA ILE A 41 14.95 9.56 6.10
C ILE A 41 14.76 9.76 4.60
N ASP A 42 15.06 8.73 3.81
CA ASP A 42 14.90 8.71 2.36
C ASP A 42 14.80 7.27 1.83
N TYR A 43 14.68 7.11 0.54
CA TYR A 43 14.58 5.81 -0.10
C TYR A 43 15.85 4.95 0.11
N ASN A 44 17.02 5.57 0.06
CA ASN A 44 18.27 4.85 0.29
C ASN A 44 18.34 4.29 1.71
N ASP A 45 17.86 5.03 2.69
CA ASP A 45 17.77 4.57 4.09
C ASP A 45 16.89 3.32 4.18
N PHE A 46 15.75 3.31 3.46
CA PHE A 46 14.88 2.15 3.38
C PHE A 46 15.62 0.93 2.80
N LEU A 47 16.32 1.12 1.69
CA LEU A 47 17.04 0.04 1.01
C LEU A 47 18.15 -0.54 1.88
N GLU A 48 18.87 0.30 2.62
CA GLU A 48 19.94 -0.15 3.53
C GLU A 48 19.40 -0.98 4.68
N LYS A 49 18.24 -0.59 5.22
CA LYS A 49 17.63 -1.27 6.36
C LYS A 49 16.82 -2.51 5.97
N ASN A 50 16.49 -2.66 4.70
CA ASN A 50 15.73 -3.79 4.17
C ASN A 50 16.45 -4.42 2.98
N PRO A 51 17.66 -4.98 3.19
CA PRO A 51 18.44 -5.53 2.10
C PRO A 51 17.72 -6.69 1.42
N GLY A 52 17.77 -6.72 0.09
CA GLY A 52 17.12 -7.77 -0.69
C GLY A 52 15.61 -7.64 -0.80
N ALA A 53 15.03 -6.50 -0.43
CA ALA A 53 13.59 -6.28 -0.49
C ALA A 53 13.08 -6.37 -1.92
N LYS A 54 12.02 -7.18 -2.14
CA LYS A 54 11.29 -7.21 -3.41
C LYS A 54 10.22 -6.13 -3.35
N ILE A 55 10.32 -5.14 -4.22
CA ILE A 55 9.45 -3.97 -4.21
C ILE A 55 8.67 -3.88 -5.51
N TYR A 56 7.34 -3.87 -5.42
CA TYR A 56 6.46 -3.56 -6.55
C TYR A 56 6.02 -2.10 -6.41
N MET A 57 5.92 -1.39 -7.53
CA MET A 57 5.68 0.05 -7.52
C MET A 57 4.37 0.39 -8.22
N ALA A 58 3.44 0.99 -7.47
CA ALA A 58 2.16 1.43 -8.01
C ALA A 58 2.32 2.81 -8.64
N THR A 59 2.09 2.90 -9.94
CA THR A 59 2.21 4.14 -10.70
C THR A 59 1.30 4.12 -11.91
N THR A 60 0.66 5.25 -12.20
CA THR A 60 -0.16 5.38 -13.42
C THR A 60 0.66 5.33 -14.71
N LYS A 61 1.99 5.36 -14.60
CA LYS A 61 2.93 5.31 -15.74
C LYS A 61 3.32 3.89 -16.14
N ALA A 62 2.85 2.89 -15.40
CA ALA A 62 3.19 1.49 -15.66
C ALA A 62 2.53 0.94 -16.92
N HIS A 63 3.12 -0.10 -17.47
CA HIS A 63 2.66 -0.77 -18.70
C HIS A 63 1.86 -2.05 -18.43
N GLN A 64 1.64 -2.40 -17.18
CA GLN A 64 0.85 -3.57 -16.80
C GLN A 64 -0.14 -3.24 -15.69
N VAL A 65 -1.20 -4.03 -15.64
CA VAL A 65 -2.25 -3.88 -14.64
C VAL A 65 -1.83 -4.56 -13.34
N TYR A 66 -2.26 -4.01 -12.22
CA TYR A 66 -1.91 -4.53 -10.89
C TYR A 66 -2.34 -6.00 -10.68
N THR A 67 -3.35 -6.47 -11.39
CA THR A 67 -3.82 -7.86 -11.31
C THR A 67 -2.98 -8.84 -12.10
N ASP A 68 -2.14 -8.36 -13.03
CA ASP A 68 -1.26 -9.21 -13.83
C ASP A 68 0.04 -9.56 -13.13
N VAL A 69 0.35 -8.88 -12.04
CA VAL A 69 1.57 -9.09 -11.26
C VAL A 69 1.37 -10.26 -10.29
N LYS A 70 2.38 -11.12 -10.18
CA LYS A 70 2.42 -12.17 -9.17
C LYS A 70 3.22 -11.67 -7.97
N TYR A 71 2.52 -11.27 -6.92
CA TYR A 71 3.15 -10.71 -5.74
C TYR A 71 3.79 -11.81 -4.89
N GLU A 72 5.08 -11.65 -4.60
CA GLU A 72 5.78 -12.56 -3.69
C GLU A 72 5.25 -12.37 -2.25
N PRO A 73 5.21 -13.44 -1.43
CA PRO A 73 4.60 -13.37 -0.08
C PRO A 73 5.16 -12.30 0.84
N ASP A 74 6.46 -12.07 0.82
CA ASP A 74 7.12 -11.10 1.70
C ASP A 74 7.51 -9.83 0.97
N CYS A 75 6.77 -9.47 -0.07
CA CYS A 75 7.09 -8.30 -0.87
C CYS A 75 6.70 -6.99 -0.17
N TYR A 76 7.21 -5.91 -0.73
CA TYR A 76 6.80 -4.55 -0.41
C TYR A 76 6.06 -3.97 -1.59
N ILE A 77 5.07 -3.13 -1.33
CA ILE A 77 4.35 -2.39 -2.36
C ILE A 77 4.56 -0.91 -2.09
N MET A 78 5.14 -0.21 -3.04
CA MET A 78 5.47 1.19 -2.92
C MET A 78 4.46 2.07 -3.62
N PHE A 79 4.02 3.12 -2.94
CA PHE A 79 3.13 4.15 -3.47
C PHE A 79 3.84 5.49 -3.38
N GLY A 80 3.59 6.36 -4.34
CA GLY A 80 4.11 7.71 -4.32
C GLY A 80 3.22 8.66 -3.53
N LYS A 81 3.76 9.83 -3.21
CA LYS A 81 2.95 10.89 -2.58
C LYS A 81 1.92 11.42 -3.58
N GLU A 82 0.81 11.94 -3.07
CA GLU A 82 -0.32 12.37 -3.89
C GLU A 82 0.01 13.44 -4.91
N SER A 83 0.95 14.32 -4.58
CA SER A 83 1.27 15.48 -5.44
C SER A 83 2.15 15.13 -6.64
N ALA A 84 3.03 14.14 -6.53
CA ALA A 84 4.05 13.88 -7.54
C ALA A 84 4.24 12.41 -7.91
N GLY A 85 3.70 11.49 -7.13
CA GLY A 85 3.92 10.06 -7.33
C GLY A 85 5.35 9.63 -6.97
N ILE A 86 5.73 8.46 -7.42
CA ILE A 86 7.09 7.93 -7.23
C ILE A 86 8.03 8.64 -8.20
N PRO A 87 9.22 9.10 -7.77
CA PRO A 87 10.18 9.74 -8.67
C PRO A 87 10.54 8.85 -9.86
N GLU A 88 10.63 9.45 -11.04
CA GLU A 88 10.91 8.70 -12.26
C GLU A 88 12.28 8.03 -12.27
N GLU A 89 13.26 8.61 -11.55
CA GLU A 89 14.58 8.01 -11.38
C GLU A 89 14.52 6.65 -10.69
N ILE A 90 13.54 6.47 -9.80
CA ILE A 90 13.31 5.19 -9.14
C ILE A 90 12.55 4.24 -10.07
N LEU A 91 11.50 4.73 -10.72
CA LEU A 91 10.65 3.92 -11.59
C LEU A 91 11.43 3.27 -12.75
N VAL A 92 12.31 4.03 -13.39
CA VAL A 92 13.02 3.58 -14.58
C VAL A 92 13.90 2.34 -14.30
N GLU A 93 14.39 2.19 -13.08
CA GLU A 93 15.20 1.05 -12.67
C GLU A 93 14.35 -0.19 -12.33
N HIS A 94 13.01 -0.04 -12.31
CA HIS A 94 12.10 -1.09 -11.85
C HIS A 94 10.89 -1.27 -12.78
N GLU A 95 11.06 -1.05 -14.07
CA GLU A 95 9.95 -1.12 -15.05
C GLU A 95 9.12 -2.39 -14.93
N GLU A 96 9.77 -3.54 -14.77
CA GLU A 96 9.12 -4.85 -14.68
C GLU A 96 8.21 -5.00 -13.45
N ASP A 97 8.51 -4.26 -12.40
CA ASP A 97 7.80 -4.33 -11.13
C ASP A 97 6.81 -3.17 -10.94
N CYS A 98 6.68 -2.31 -11.94
CA CYS A 98 5.69 -1.23 -11.93
C CYS A 98 4.34 -1.76 -12.39
N MET A 99 3.28 -1.38 -11.71
CA MET A 99 1.91 -1.77 -12.07
C MET A 99 0.95 -0.61 -11.83
N ARG A 100 -0.20 -0.67 -12.48
CA ARG A 100 -1.18 0.39 -12.37
C ARG A 100 -2.58 -0.14 -12.09
N ILE A 101 -3.40 0.71 -11.48
CA ILE A 101 -4.84 0.49 -11.37
C ILE A 101 -5.48 1.09 -12.62
N PRO A 102 -6.28 0.33 -13.37
CA PRO A 102 -6.97 0.86 -14.56
C PRO A 102 -7.94 1.97 -14.18
N MET A 103 -8.03 3.00 -15.02
CA MET A 103 -8.97 4.11 -14.85
C MET A 103 -9.55 4.52 -16.19
N ILE A 104 -10.76 5.07 -16.18
CA ILE A 104 -11.44 5.57 -17.37
C ILE A 104 -11.06 7.04 -17.58
N GLY A 105 -10.81 7.39 -18.83
CA GLY A 105 -10.58 8.78 -19.23
C GLY A 105 -9.24 9.34 -18.77
N GLU A 106 -9.20 10.64 -18.54
CA GLU A 106 -7.99 11.37 -18.19
C GLU A 106 -7.81 11.60 -16.70
N ILE A 107 -8.41 10.75 -15.87
CA ILE A 107 -8.25 10.82 -14.42
C ILE A 107 -6.80 10.47 -14.09
N ARG A 108 -6.12 11.35 -13.35
CA ARG A 108 -4.69 11.22 -13.05
C ARG A 108 -4.37 10.14 -12.04
N SER A 109 -5.18 10.04 -10.99
CA SER A 109 -4.93 9.08 -9.91
C SER A 109 -6.17 8.93 -9.06
N LEU A 110 -6.21 7.84 -8.32
CA LEU A 110 -7.17 7.63 -7.25
C LEU A 110 -6.58 8.17 -5.95
N ASN A 111 -7.43 8.38 -4.95
CA ASN A 111 -6.99 8.69 -3.60
C ASN A 111 -5.96 7.66 -3.13
N LEU A 112 -4.90 8.12 -2.46
CA LEU A 112 -3.80 7.26 -2.03
C LEU A 112 -4.28 6.09 -1.15
N GLY A 113 -5.10 6.36 -0.15
CA GLY A 113 -5.63 5.31 0.73
C GLY A 113 -6.44 4.26 -0.04
N ASN A 114 -7.24 4.69 -1.02
CA ASN A 114 -8.00 3.78 -1.87
C ASN A 114 -7.07 2.93 -2.73
N SER A 115 -6.04 3.53 -3.30
CA SER A 115 -5.04 2.82 -4.11
C SER A 115 -4.32 1.75 -3.29
N VAL A 116 -3.93 2.07 -2.07
CA VAL A 116 -3.30 1.12 -1.15
C VAL A 116 -4.23 -0.06 -0.90
N ALA A 117 -5.50 0.20 -0.58
CA ALA A 117 -6.46 -0.85 -0.31
C ALA A 117 -6.66 -1.78 -1.52
N ILE A 118 -6.82 -1.20 -2.71
CA ILE A 118 -7.06 -1.97 -3.94
C ILE A 118 -5.88 -2.92 -4.22
N VAL A 119 -4.67 -2.41 -4.25
CA VAL A 119 -3.49 -3.19 -4.61
C VAL A 119 -3.14 -4.19 -3.52
N LEU A 120 -3.19 -3.78 -2.27
CA LEU A 120 -2.86 -4.64 -1.14
C LEU A 120 -3.80 -5.85 -1.07
N TYR A 121 -5.11 -5.63 -1.23
CA TYR A 121 -6.07 -6.73 -1.19
C TYR A 121 -5.91 -7.69 -2.38
N GLU A 122 -5.44 -7.21 -3.53
CA GLU A 122 -5.12 -8.12 -4.63
C GLU A 122 -3.92 -9.01 -4.27
N ALA A 123 -2.88 -8.45 -3.67
CA ALA A 123 -1.73 -9.23 -3.22
C ALA A 123 -2.15 -10.27 -2.18
N LEU A 124 -3.01 -9.88 -1.23
CA LEU A 124 -3.53 -10.79 -0.21
C LEU A 124 -4.44 -11.87 -0.81
N ARG A 125 -5.25 -11.53 -1.82
CA ARG A 125 -6.08 -12.49 -2.53
C ARG A 125 -5.21 -13.58 -3.16
N GLN A 126 -4.09 -13.21 -3.76
CA GLN A 126 -3.17 -14.18 -4.35
C GLN A 126 -2.58 -15.15 -3.32
N GLN A 127 -2.55 -14.74 -2.05
CA GLN A 127 -2.11 -15.58 -0.93
C GLN A 127 -3.29 -16.23 -0.21
N ASN A 128 -4.47 -16.28 -0.85
CA ASN A 128 -5.70 -16.87 -0.33
C ASN A 128 -6.16 -16.25 1.00
N PHE A 129 -5.86 -14.96 1.22
CA PHE A 129 -6.21 -14.23 2.44
C PHE A 129 -5.75 -14.95 3.72
N ALA A 130 -4.56 -15.55 3.67
CA ALA A 130 -4.01 -16.32 4.78
C ALA A 130 -4.03 -15.53 6.09
N GLY A 131 -4.56 -16.13 7.15
CA GLY A 131 -4.64 -15.51 8.47
C GLY A 131 -5.77 -14.50 8.65
N MET A 132 -6.62 -14.32 7.64
CA MET A 132 -7.73 -13.35 7.68
C MET A 132 -9.06 -14.04 7.90
N ASN A 133 -10.03 -13.31 8.45
CA ASN A 133 -11.38 -13.79 8.64
C ASN A 133 -12.12 -13.80 7.31
N LEU A 134 -12.63 -14.96 6.91
CA LEU A 134 -13.31 -15.14 5.62
C LEU A 134 -14.84 -15.17 5.74
N GLU A 135 -15.36 -15.29 6.94
CA GLU A 135 -16.79 -15.40 7.20
C GLU A 135 -17.20 -14.49 8.35
N GLY A 136 -18.45 -14.07 8.32
CA GLY A 136 -19.03 -13.29 9.39
C GLY A 136 -20.29 -13.94 9.94
N HIS A 137 -20.80 -13.37 11.01
CA HIS A 137 -22.03 -13.82 11.66
C HIS A 137 -22.97 -12.64 11.87
N LEU A 138 -24.28 -12.93 11.88
CA LEU A 138 -25.26 -11.96 12.29
C LEU A 138 -25.18 -11.80 13.82
N HIS A 139 -25.50 -10.61 14.31
CA HIS A 139 -25.42 -10.32 15.74
C HIS A 139 -26.62 -10.84 16.53
N GLU A 140 -27.79 -10.80 15.95
CA GLU A 140 -29.05 -11.16 16.62
C GLU A 140 -29.77 -12.37 16.01
N LEU A 141 -29.61 -12.57 14.72
CA LEU A 141 -30.23 -13.65 13.98
C LEU A 141 -29.18 -14.64 13.48
N HIS A 142 -29.63 -15.68 12.81
CA HIS A 142 -28.75 -16.67 12.18
C HIS A 142 -29.00 -16.73 10.68
N TRP A 143 -27.96 -16.96 9.90
CA TRP A 143 -28.10 -17.20 8.47
C TRP A 143 -28.89 -18.49 8.24
N LYS A 144 -29.78 -18.49 7.26
CA LYS A 144 -30.59 -19.66 6.90
C LYS A 144 -29.81 -20.65 6.07
#